data_52e6a4f73aa18f21344302d5cbb3c77e
#
_entry.id   52e6a4f73aa18f21344302d5cbb3c77e
#
_cell.length_a   1.000
_cell.length_b   1.000
_cell.length_c   1.000
_cell.angle_alpha   90.00
_cell.angle_beta   90.00
_cell.angle_gamma   90.00
#
_symmetry.space_group_name_H-M   'P 1'
#
loop_
_entity.id
_entity.type
_entity.pdbx_description
1 polymer ?
#
loop_
_entity_poly.entity_id
_entity_poly.type
_entity_poly.pdbx_seq_one_letter_code
_entity_poly.pdbx_strand_id
1 'polypeptide(L)'
;NFGTAKNMDWRVFGRLTQRFSNNREGSASKVKSANYSLMVDYSQSRQRSYDPKHGFKIFNYGHVGTFRSNYDTSLVFVDSLNAYVQQAVPFQNGVTFESSETNPGLSSLTNQYYDLFGSATNFDMLRDRNALLNGDAPISVYQIWNNLGTPYNGFGIVENNQFRVTGSGSINIGGHSL
;
A
#
# COMPACT_ATOMS: atom_id res chain seq x y z
N ASN A 1 -17.22 -4.43 -9.35
CA ASN A 1 -17.08 -3.37 -8.35
C ASN A 1 -16.23 -2.26 -8.93
N PHE A 2 -16.79 -1.04 -8.97
CA PHE A 2 -16.06 0.14 -9.36
C PHE A 2 -15.43 0.75 -8.11
N GLY A 3 -14.12 0.77 -8.05
CA GLY A 3 -13.38 1.46 -6.99
C GLY A 3 -13.59 2.97 -7.09
N THR A 4 -13.52 3.64 -5.96
CA THR A 4 -13.54 5.11 -5.89
C THR A 4 -12.10 5.61 -5.75
N ALA A 5 -11.72 6.56 -6.60
CA ALA A 5 -10.47 7.30 -6.46
C ALA A 5 -10.77 8.72 -5.99
N LYS A 6 -10.12 9.16 -4.92
CA LYS A 6 -10.17 10.55 -4.42
C LYS A 6 -8.78 11.15 -4.46
N ASN A 7 -8.66 12.28 -5.11
CA ASN A 7 -7.44 13.06 -5.17
C ASN A 7 -7.64 14.36 -4.38
N MET A 8 -6.66 14.72 -3.59
CA MET A 8 -6.60 15.97 -2.86
C MET A 8 -5.21 16.58 -3.04
N ASP A 9 -5.16 17.75 -3.66
CA ASP A 9 -3.94 18.50 -3.88
C ASP A 9 -4.09 19.87 -3.24
N TRP A 10 -3.10 20.28 -2.46
CA TRP A 10 -3.05 21.60 -1.89
C TRP A 10 -1.62 22.11 -1.77
N ARG A 11 -1.50 23.44 -1.81
CA ARG A 11 -0.22 24.12 -1.71
C ARG A 11 -0.36 25.37 -0.88
N VAL A 12 0.59 25.58 0.01
CA VAL A 12 0.73 26.82 0.78
C VAL A 12 2.11 27.41 0.52
N PHE A 13 2.16 28.71 0.31
CA PHE A 13 3.44 29.41 0.16
C PHE A 13 3.45 30.74 0.89
N GLY A 14 4.64 31.11 1.35
CA GLY A 14 4.92 32.43 1.90
C GLY A 14 6.12 33.04 1.19
N ARG A 15 6.06 34.32 0.90
CA ARG A 15 7.15 35.08 0.32
C ARG A 15 7.43 36.31 1.18
N LEU A 16 8.70 36.47 1.58
CA LEU A 16 9.21 37.66 2.19
C LEU A 16 10.13 38.34 1.18
N THR A 17 9.87 39.62 0.88
CA THR A 17 10.72 40.43 0.01
C THR A 17 11.09 41.70 0.75
N GLN A 18 12.36 42.01 0.84
CA GLN A 18 12.85 43.22 1.45
C GLN A 18 13.78 43.93 0.50
N ARG A 19 13.61 45.25 0.37
CA ARG A 19 14.43 46.14 -0.45
C ARG A 19 15.06 47.21 0.42
N PHE A 20 16.33 47.38 0.24
CA PHE A 20 17.09 48.47 0.82
C PHE A 20 17.54 49.39 -0.30
N SER A 21 17.37 50.70 -0.13
CA SER A 21 17.89 51.70 -1.03
C SER A 21 18.54 52.82 -0.22
N ASN A 22 19.77 53.17 -0.59
CA ASN A 22 20.50 54.29 0.03
C ASN A 22 20.64 55.40 -1.02
N ASN A 23 19.64 56.33 -1.01
CA ASN A 23 19.59 57.48 -1.90
C ASN A 23 20.12 58.78 -1.23
N ARG A 24 20.87 58.69 -0.12
CA ARG A 24 21.40 59.86 0.52
C ARG A 24 22.60 60.38 -0.27
N GLU A 25 22.48 61.60 -0.77
CA GLU A 25 23.61 62.34 -1.34
C GLU A 25 24.70 62.53 -0.29
N GLY A 26 25.93 62.11 -0.61
CA GLY A 26 27.08 62.18 0.31
C GLY A 26 27.30 60.92 1.17
N SER A 27 26.54 59.84 0.97
CA SER A 27 26.78 58.58 1.68
C SER A 27 28.07 57.91 1.20
N ALA A 28 28.99 57.63 2.14
CA ALA A 28 30.23 56.91 1.90
C ALA A 28 29.99 55.41 1.56
N SER A 29 28.76 54.94 1.64
CA SER A 29 28.40 53.56 1.35
C SER A 29 28.48 53.26 -0.15
N LYS A 30 29.30 52.28 -0.52
CA LYS A 30 29.41 51.78 -1.89
C LYS A 30 28.13 51.02 -2.33
N VAL A 31 27.31 50.53 -1.41
CA VAL A 31 26.05 49.83 -1.69
C VAL A 31 24.96 50.84 -1.96
N LYS A 32 24.47 50.92 -3.18
CA LYS A 32 23.38 51.80 -3.59
C LYS A 32 21.98 51.19 -3.35
N SER A 33 21.82 49.92 -3.66
CA SER A 33 20.61 49.20 -3.36
C SER A 33 20.88 47.72 -3.18
N ALA A 34 20.07 47.06 -2.37
CA ALA A 34 20.05 45.63 -2.20
C ALA A 34 18.62 45.18 -2.07
N ASN A 35 18.31 44.04 -2.64
CA ASN A 35 17.04 43.38 -2.39
C ASN A 35 17.26 41.88 -2.13
N TYR A 36 16.42 41.30 -1.33
CA TYR A 36 16.34 39.86 -1.21
C TYR A 36 14.91 39.42 -1.14
N SER A 37 14.67 38.19 -1.63
CA SER A 37 13.39 37.52 -1.54
C SER A 37 13.61 36.11 -1.04
N LEU A 38 12.91 35.75 0.00
CA LEU A 38 12.84 34.39 0.53
C LEU A 38 11.44 33.86 0.30
N MET A 39 11.33 32.70 -0.33
CA MET A 39 10.07 32.01 -0.52
C MET A 39 10.17 30.62 0.09
N VAL A 40 9.13 30.26 0.84
CA VAL A 40 8.95 28.93 1.39
C VAL A 40 7.62 28.41 0.87
N ASP A 41 7.61 27.22 0.32
CA ASP A 41 6.37 26.56 -0.11
C ASP A 41 6.34 25.12 0.35
N TYR A 42 5.10 24.66 0.62
CA TYR A 42 4.80 23.28 0.93
C TYR A 42 3.59 22.86 0.10
N SER A 43 3.69 21.70 -0.53
CA SER A 43 2.60 21.10 -1.27
C SER A 43 2.42 19.64 -0.88
N GLN A 44 1.17 19.20 -0.85
CA GLN A 44 0.79 17.82 -0.62
C GLN A 44 -0.18 17.38 -1.70
N SER A 45 0.12 16.22 -2.29
CA SER A 45 -0.78 15.49 -3.18
C SER A 45 -1.10 14.15 -2.55
N ARG A 46 -2.38 13.87 -2.37
CA ARG A 46 -2.85 12.62 -1.77
C ARG A 46 -3.91 11.98 -2.66
N GLN A 47 -3.60 10.78 -3.13
CA GLN A 47 -4.50 9.93 -3.88
C GLN A 47 -4.93 8.75 -3.03
N ARG A 48 -6.23 8.51 -2.95
CA ARG A 48 -6.81 7.34 -2.29
C ARG A 48 -7.65 6.58 -3.28
N SER A 49 -7.39 5.27 -3.38
CA SER A 49 -8.20 4.33 -4.14
C SER A 49 -8.80 3.33 -3.17
N TYR A 50 -10.10 3.16 -3.17
CA TYR A 50 -10.80 2.27 -2.24
C TYR A 50 -12.18 1.86 -2.75
N ASP A 51 -12.70 0.75 -2.23
CA ASP A 51 -14.09 0.34 -2.42
C ASP A 51 -14.97 1.05 -1.37
N PRO A 52 -16.03 1.77 -1.75
CA PRO A 52 -16.93 2.44 -0.80
C PRO A 52 -17.54 1.51 0.25
N LYS A 53 -17.78 0.24 -0.11
CA LYS A 53 -18.33 -0.78 0.80
C LYS A 53 -17.35 -1.15 1.91
N HIS A 54 -16.06 -1.22 1.59
CA HIS A 54 -15.04 -1.68 2.51
C HIS A 54 -14.26 -0.54 3.18
N GLY A 55 -14.15 0.62 2.50
CA GLY A 55 -13.44 1.79 3.02
C GLY A 55 -12.01 1.46 3.43
N PHE A 56 -11.66 1.67 4.69
CA PHE A 56 -10.34 1.38 5.25
C PHE A 56 -10.18 -0.02 5.86
N LYS A 57 -11.19 -0.87 5.76
CA LYS A 57 -11.13 -2.24 6.25
C LYS A 57 -10.37 -3.12 5.26
N ILE A 58 -9.04 -3.00 5.26
CA ILE A 58 -8.14 -3.63 4.29
C ILE A 58 -8.31 -5.17 4.19
N PHE A 59 -8.62 -5.81 5.32
CA PHE A 59 -8.85 -7.26 5.37
C PHE A 59 -10.16 -7.72 4.73
N ASN A 60 -11.06 -6.79 4.41
CA ASN A 60 -12.28 -7.14 3.68
C ASN A 60 -12.06 -7.23 2.17
N TYR A 61 -10.97 -6.60 1.67
CA TYR A 61 -10.66 -6.61 0.25
C TYR A 61 -10.21 -8.01 -0.20
N GLY A 62 -10.91 -8.58 -1.15
CA GLY A 62 -10.65 -9.93 -1.65
C GLY A 62 -11.02 -11.06 -0.69
N HIS A 63 -11.56 -10.78 0.49
CA HIS A 63 -11.98 -11.82 1.41
C HIS A 63 -13.19 -12.57 0.85
N VAL A 64 -13.01 -13.84 0.57
CA VAL A 64 -14.04 -14.72 -0.03
C VAL A 64 -14.66 -15.67 0.96
N GLY A 65 -13.95 -15.99 2.03
CA GLY A 65 -14.38 -16.97 3.02
C GLY A 65 -13.20 -17.58 3.76
N THR A 66 -13.43 -18.72 4.36
CA THR A 66 -12.42 -19.44 5.13
C THR A 66 -12.13 -20.79 4.50
N PHE A 67 -10.86 -21.05 4.23
CA PHE A 67 -10.38 -22.36 3.82
C PHE A 67 -9.82 -23.08 5.04
N ARG A 68 -10.34 -24.26 5.32
CA ARG A 68 -9.86 -25.12 6.40
C ARG A 68 -9.21 -26.35 5.80
N SER A 69 -7.96 -26.60 6.18
CA SER A 69 -7.29 -27.86 5.87
C SER A 69 -7.54 -28.87 7.00
N ASN A 70 -7.98 -30.04 6.63
CA ASN A 70 -8.15 -31.16 7.55
C ASN A 70 -6.88 -32.02 7.49
N TYR A 71 -6.36 -32.36 8.65
CA TYR A 71 -5.17 -33.21 8.77
C TYR A 71 -5.58 -34.53 9.43
N ASP A 72 -5.01 -35.62 8.93
CA ASP A 72 -5.00 -36.87 9.63
C ASP A 72 -3.68 -37.05 10.38
N THR A 73 -3.69 -37.89 11.39
CA THR A 73 -2.47 -38.25 12.09
C THR A 73 -2.01 -39.64 11.63
N SER A 74 -0.83 -39.70 11.06
CA SER A 74 -0.19 -40.94 10.71
C SER A 74 1.14 -41.13 11.45
N LEU A 75 1.53 -42.38 11.64
CA LEU A 75 2.81 -42.73 12.17
C LEU A 75 3.82 -42.81 11.01
N VAL A 76 4.77 -41.88 10.99
CA VAL A 76 5.83 -41.83 10.00
C VAL A 76 7.14 -42.22 10.65
N PHE A 77 7.88 -43.16 10.03
CA PHE A 77 9.19 -43.53 10.50
C PHE A 77 10.20 -42.41 10.15
N VAL A 78 10.87 -41.89 11.15
CA VAL A 78 11.88 -40.85 11.00
C VAL A 78 13.26 -41.48 11.22
N ASP A 79 14.02 -41.64 10.13
CA ASP A 79 15.34 -42.31 10.15
C ASP A 79 16.33 -41.66 11.13
N SER A 80 16.34 -40.34 11.26
CA SER A 80 17.20 -39.61 12.17
C SER A 80 16.93 -39.91 13.64
N LEU A 81 15.71 -40.31 13.97
CA LEU A 81 15.29 -40.67 15.32
C LEU A 81 15.22 -42.19 15.54
N ASN A 82 15.31 -42.96 14.45
CA ASN A 82 15.08 -44.40 14.42
C ASN A 82 13.79 -44.81 15.15
N ALA A 83 12.73 -44.01 14.92
CA ALA A 83 11.47 -44.16 15.62
C ALA A 83 10.28 -43.74 14.76
N TYR A 84 9.12 -44.31 15.04
CA TYR A 84 7.85 -43.83 14.49
C TYR A 84 7.39 -42.60 15.27
N VAL A 85 7.17 -41.53 14.55
CA VAL A 85 6.65 -40.26 15.09
C VAL A 85 5.28 -39.97 14.52
N GLN A 86 4.38 -39.58 15.37
CA GLN A 86 3.05 -39.13 14.94
C GLN A 86 3.16 -37.77 14.25
N GLN A 87 2.79 -37.72 12.99
CA GLN A 87 2.78 -36.50 12.18
C GLN A 87 1.40 -36.21 11.65
N ALA A 88 1.07 -34.92 11.55
CA ALA A 88 -0.13 -34.47 10.86
C ALA A 88 0.14 -34.54 9.34
N VAL A 89 -0.63 -35.34 8.65
CA VAL A 89 -0.56 -35.47 7.19
C VAL A 89 -1.80 -34.87 6.59
N PRO A 90 -1.68 -33.93 5.62
CA PRO A 90 -2.84 -33.38 4.96
C PRO A 90 -3.59 -34.48 4.19
N PHE A 91 -4.90 -34.52 4.35
CA PHE A 91 -5.75 -35.35 3.51
C PHE A 91 -5.65 -34.91 2.06
N GLN A 92 -5.63 -35.85 1.12
CA GLN A 92 -5.70 -35.53 -0.32
C GLN A 92 -6.90 -34.67 -0.69
N ASN A 93 -8.01 -34.78 0.05
CA ASN A 93 -9.26 -34.04 -0.15
C ASN A 93 -9.63 -33.19 1.07
N GLY A 94 -8.65 -32.74 1.80
CA GLY A 94 -8.84 -32.23 3.15
C GLY A 94 -9.04 -30.72 3.26
N VAL A 95 -9.47 -30.04 2.21
CA VAL A 95 -9.79 -28.62 2.29
C VAL A 95 -11.30 -28.42 2.21
N THR A 96 -11.85 -27.72 3.18
CA THR A 96 -13.26 -27.26 3.17
C THR A 96 -13.28 -25.76 3.02
N PHE A 97 -14.22 -25.25 2.22
CA PHE A 97 -14.44 -23.84 2.00
C PHE A 97 -15.77 -23.41 2.60
N GLU A 98 -15.73 -22.39 3.46
CA GLU A 98 -16.90 -21.73 4.02
C GLU A 98 -16.99 -20.33 3.42
N SER A 99 -18.03 -20.04 2.66
CA SER A 99 -18.24 -18.76 1.98
C SER A 99 -18.49 -17.61 2.97
N SER A 100 -18.12 -16.39 2.59
CA SER A 100 -18.33 -15.18 3.38
C SER A 100 -19.26 -14.20 2.67
N GLU A 101 -20.12 -13.54 3.44
CA GLU A 101 -20.98 -12.44 2.98
C GLU A 101 -20.21 -11.12 2.72
N THR A 102 -18.92 -11.05 3.03
CA THR A 102 -18.11 -9.84 2.85
C THR A 102 -18.02 -9.44 1.39
N ASN A 103 -17.77 -10.40 0.49
CA ASN A 103 -17.74 -10.23 -0.96
C ASN A 103 -18.54 -11.35 -1.64
N PRO A 104 -19.87 -11.30 -1.62
CA PRO A 104 -20.70 -12.43 -2.01
C PRO A 104 -20.49 -12.88 -3.46
N GLY A 105 -20.23 -11.93 -4.38
CA GLY A 105 -19.92 -12.28 -5.78
C GLY A 105 -18.61 -13.05 -5.93
N LEU A 106 -17.55 -12.61 -5.25
CA LEU A 106 -16.27 -13.31 -5.26
C LEU A 106 -16.33 -14.64 -4.53
N SER A 107 -17.06 -14.67 -3.42
CA SER A 107 -17.29 -15.88 -2.63
C SER A 107 -18.03 -16.93 -3.43
N SER A 108 -19.09 -16.54 -4.15
CA SER A 108 -19.84 -17.43 -5.04
C SER A 108 -18.97 -17.98 -6.17
N LEU A 109 -18.16 -17.16 -6.82
CA LEU A 109 -17.22 -17.61 -7.85
C LEU A 109 -16.20 -18.60 -7.29
N THR A 110 -15.69 -18.33 -6.09
CA THR A 110 -14.74 -19.22 -5.42
C THR A 110 -15.37 -20.56 -5.10
N ASN A 111 -16.62 -20.56 -4.63
CA ASN A 111 -17.35 -21.79 -4.35
C ASN A 111 -17.61 -22.62 -5.63
N GLN A 112 -18.04 -21.96 -6.71
CA GLN A 112 -18.22 -22.63 -8.00
C GLN A 112 -16.91 -23.24 -8.52
N TYR A 113 -15.81 -22.51 -8.40
CA TYR A 113 -14.50 -23.01 -8.79
C TYR A 113 -14.09 -24.23 -7.95
N TYR A 114 -14.35 -24.17 -6.65
CA TYR A 114 -14.10 -25.26 -5.71
C TYR A 114 -14.93 -26.51 -6.04
N ASP A 115 -16.21 -26.32 -6.36
CA ASP A 115 -17.11 -27.40 -6.73
C ASP A 115 -16.73 -28.08 -8.05
N LEU A 116 -16.27 -27.29 -9.04
CA LEU A 116 -15.87 -27.81 -10.35
C LEU A 116 -14.62 -28.69 -10.31
N PHE A 117 -13.65 -28.33 -9.50
CA PHE A 117 -12.37 -29.05 -9.45
C PHE A 117 -12.34 -30.15 -8.38
N GLY A 118 -13.40 -30.27 -7.60
CA GLY A 118 -13.51 -31.25 -6.53
C GLY A 118 -12.49 -31.03 -5.41
N SER A 119 -12.73 -31.64 -4.29
CA SER A 119 -11.85 -31.54 -3.12
C SER A 119 -10.45 -32.12 -3.33
N ALA A 120 -10.29 -33.00 -4.33
CA ALA A 120 -9.04 -33.75 -4.55
C ALA A 120 -7.83 -32.94 -5.05
N THR A 121 -8.11 -31.87 -5.76
CA THR A 121 -7.07 -31.07 -6.44
C THR A 121 -6.70 -29.80 -5.69
N ASN A 122 -7.30 -29.54 -4.55
CA ASN A 122 -7.39 -28.17 -4.10
C ASN A 122 -6.36 -27.75 -3.09
N PHE A 123 -5.72 -28.69 -2.39
CA PHE A 123 -4.71 -28.32 -1.40
C PHE A 123 -3.50 -27.66 -2.07
N ASP A 124 -2.90 -28.33 -3.04
CA ASP A 124 -1.73 -27.83 -3.74
C ASP A 124 -2.08 -26.64 -4.64
N MET A 125 -3.20 -26.70 -5.36
CA MET A 125 -3.65 -25.58 -6.18
C MET A 125 -3.96 -24.31 -5.39
N LEU A 126 -4.55 -24.43 -4.21
CA LEU A 126 -4.80 -23.28 -3.35
C LEU A 126 -3.48 -22.70 -2.84
N ARG A 127 -2.55 -23.56 -2.44
CA ARG A 127 -1.22 -23.16 -1.98
C ARG A 127 -0.38 -22.55 -3.10
N ASP A 128 -0.35 -23.16 -4.27
CA ASP A 128 0.38 -22.68 -5.45
C ASP A 128 -0.14 -21.33 -5.97
N ARG A 129 -1.40 -21.03 -5.72
CA ARG A 129 -2.01 -19.74 -6.10
C ARG A 129 -2.02 -18.71 -4.96
N ASN A 130 -1.18 -18.88 -3.96
CA ASN A 130 -1.04 -18.01 -2.80
C ASN A 130 -2.30 -17.89 -1.94
N ALA A 131 -3.22 -18.83 -2.01
CA ALA A 131 -4.31 -18.88 -1.05
C ALA A 131 -3.79 -19.38 0.29
N LEU A 132 -4.25 -18.76 1.38
CA LEU A 132 -3.90 -19.17 2.72
C LEU A 132 -4.83 -20.30 3.17
N LEU A 133 -4.22 -21.38 3.61
CA LEU A 133 -4.87 -22.44 4.32
C LEU A 133 -4.75 -22.24 5.82
N ASN A 134 -5.59 -22.94 6.58
CA ASN A 134 -5.52 -22.93 8.02
C ASN A 134 -4.11 -23.38 8.50
N GLY A 135 -3.44 -22.51 9.25
CA GLY A 135 -2.08 -22.75 9.76
C GLY A 135 -0.94 -22.31 8.83
N ASP A 136 -1.24 -21.85 7.62
CA ASP A 136 -0.20 -21.29 6.75
C ASP A 136 0.21 -19.88 7.21
N ALA A 137 1.50 -19.58 7.12
CA ALA A 137 1.99 -18.23 7.34
C ALA A 137 1.69 -17.35 6.13
N PRO A 138 1.22 -16.12 6.29
CA PRO A 138 0.99 -15.20 5.18
C PRO A 138 2.32 -14.83 4.52
N ILE A 139 2.40 -14.97 3.20
CA ILE A 139 3.57 -14.60 2.40
C ILE A 139 3.73 -13.09 2.40
N SER A 140 2.62 -12.35 2.33
CA SER A 140 2.59 -10.92 2.53
C SER A 140 1.20 -10.47 2.99
N VAL A 141 1.15 -9.31 3.67
CA VAL A 141 -0.11 -8.69 4.12
C VAL A 141 -1.04 -8.41 2.93
N TYR A 142 -0.49 -8.14 1.75
CA TYR A 142 -1.25 -7.84 0.54
C TYR A 142 -1.79 -9.09 -0.18
N GLN A 143 -1.34 -10.27 0.23
CA GLN A 143 -1.72 -11.56 -0.36
C GLN A 143 -2.55 -12.43 0.58
N ILE A 144 -2.91 -11.91 1.75
CA ILE A 144 -3.69 -12.65 2.77
C ILE A 144 -5.01 -13.19 2.20
N TRP A 145 -5.63 -12.46 1.27
CA TRP A 145 -6.94 -12.78 0.72
C TRP A 145 -6.87 -12.84 -0.80
N ASN A 146 -6.27 -13.89 -1.32
CA ASN A 146 -6.32 -14.13 -2.75
C ASN A 146 -7.58 -14.89 -3.11
N ASN A 147 -8.32 -14.31 -4.04
CA ASN A 147 -9.30 -15.03 -4.81
C ASN A 147 -8.57 -16.03 -5.71
N LEU A 148 -9.15 -17.23 -5.90
CA LEU A 148 -8.63 -18.20 -6.87
C LEU A 148 -8.52 -17.53 -8.24
N GLY A 149 -7.31 -17.26 -8.68
CA GLY A 149 -6.99 -16.72 -9.99
C GLY A 149 -6.68 -15.24 -10.09
N THR A 150 -7.12 -14.38 -9.17
CA THR A 150 -6.82 -12.94 -9.26
C THR A 150 -6.74 -12.29 -7.88
N PRO A 151 -5.61 -11.70 -7.50
CA PRO A 151 -5.52 -10.91 -6.29
C PRO A 151 -6.41 -9.67 -6.44
N TYR A 152 -7.28 -9.45 -5.46
CA TYR A 152 -8.18 -8.29 -5.44
C TYR A 152 -7.75 -7.30 -4.37
N ASN A 153 -6.89 -6.38 -4.74
CA ASN A 153 -6.40 -5.31 -3.88
C ASN A 153 -6.85 -3.96 -4.41
N GLY A 154 -8.11 -3.62 -4.14
CA GLY A 154 -8.71 -2.34 -4.55
C GLY A 154 -8.40 -1.17 -3.61
N PHE A 155 -7.48 -1.34 -2.65
CA PHE A 155 -7.10 -0.30 -1.69
C PHE A 155 -5.69 0.20 -1.94
N GLY A 156 -5.54 1.52 -2.00
CA GLY A 156 -4.25 2.16 -2.11
C GLY A 156 -4.27 3.60 -1.59
N ILE A 157 -3.18 4.02 -0.99
CA ILE A 157 -2.93 5.43 -0.63
C ILE A 157 -1.56 5.79 -1.18
N VAL A 158 -1.54 6.84 -1.99
CA VAL A 158 -0.30 7.47 -2.45
C VAL A 158 -0.28 8.88 -1.89
N GLU A 159 0.79 9.24 -1.22
CA GLU A 159 0.97 10.53 -0.59
C GLU A 159 2.33 11.10 -0.97
N ASN A 160 2.32 12.26 -1.63
CA ASN A 160 3.52 12.97 -2.02
C ASN A 160 3.55 14.31 -1.29
N ASN A 161 4.62 14.55 -0.56
CA ASN A 161 4.86 15.79 0.17
C ASN A 161 6.09 16.46 -0.41
N GLN A 162 5.99 17.75 -0.72
CA GLN A 162 7.10 18.54 -1.22
C GLN A 162 7.27 19.82 -0.39
N PHE A 163 8.46 20.00 0.13
CA PHE A 163 8.88 21.23 0.78
C PHE A 163 9.97 21.89 -0.07
N ARG A 164 9.82 23.20 -0.31
CA ARG A 164 10.76 23.97 -1.11
C ARG A 164 11.09 25.29 -0.42
N VAL A 165 12.36 25.62 -0.39
CA VAL A 165 12.86 26.93 0.02
C VAL A 165 13.61 27.53 -1.16
N THR A 166 13.29 28.77 -1.50
CA THR A 166 13.93 29.49 -2.59
C THR A 166 14.37 30.85 -2.08
N GLY A 167 15.66 31.15 -2.18
CA GLY A 167 16.22 32.45 -1.87
C GLY A 167 16.77 33.11 -3.14
N SER A 168 16.51 34.41 -3.32
CA SER A 168 17.11 35.20 -4.36
C SER A 168 17.50 36.57 -3.79
N GLY A 169 18.58 37.11 -4.29
CA GLY A 169 19.01 38.43 -3.89
C GLY A 169 19.74 39.15 -5.01
N SER A 170 19.71 40.44 -5.00
CA SER A 170 20.53 41.27 -5.86
C SER A 170 21.11 42.47 -5.08
N ILE A 171 22.29 42.87 -5.44
CA ILE A 171 22.99 44.01 -4.83
C ILE A 171 23.59 44.90 -5.93
N ASN A 172 23.49 46.22 -5.76
CA ASN A 172 24.06 47.20 -6.66
C ASN A 172 25.16 47.96 -5.93
N ILE A 173 26.37 47.80 -6.41
CA ILE A 173 27.59 48.38 -5.80
C ILE A 173 28.30 49.28 -6.83
N GLY A 174 28.38 50.58 -6.55
CA GLY A 174 29.21 51.51 -7.30
C GLY A 174 28.97 51.59 -8.81
N GLY A 175 27.79 51.18 -9.30
CA GLY A 175 27.45 51.11 -10.73
C GLY A 175 27.52 49.72 -11.34
N HIS A 176 27.88 48.70 -10.59
CA HIS A 176 27.82 47.30 -10.96
C HIS A 176 26.62 46.62 -10.27
N SER A 177 25.86 45.84 -11.02
CA SER A 177 24.77 44.99 -10.49
C SER A 177 25.19 43.53 -10.53
N LEU A 178 24.99 42.86 -9.41
CA LEU A 178 25.17 41.41 -9.22
C LEU A 178 23.83 40.76 -8.88
#